data_6e60ead6699e0566faf05f0aa956f641
#
_entry.id   6e60ead6699e0566faf05f0aa956f641
#
_cell.length_a   1.000
_cell.length_b   1.000
_cell.length_c   1.000
_cell.angle_alpha   90.00
_cell.angle_beta   90.00
_cell.angle_gamma   90.00
#
_symmetry.space_group_name_H-M   'P 1'
#
loop_
_entity.id
_entity.type
_entity.pdbx_description
1 polymer ?
#
loop_
_entity_poly.entity_id
_entity_poly.type
_entity_poly.pdbx_seq_one_letter_code
_entity_poly.pdbx_strand_id
1 'polypeptide(L)'
;SKTRVSTQQIQSVIETLKKGADEAVSIARLGIREADDGVQQVIEAQGALQGIREAVERISGMSQQMAAASEEQAHVAEDIARQINNVAETVDRTAENANAAVARGNELETTSRGLRALVERFNR
;
A
#
# COMPACT_ATOMS: atom_id res chain seq x y z
N SER A 1 71.37 31.08 46.63
CA SER A 1 71.80 32.20 45.76
C SER A 1 70.64 32.59 44.79
N LYS A 2 70.61 33.82 44.41
CA LYS A 2 69.64 34.38 43.50
C LYS A 2 69.59 33.63 42.12
N THR A 3 70.76 33.20 41.63
CA THR A 3 70.91 32.45 40.39
C THR A 3 70.22 31.06 40.42
N ARG A 4 70.32 30.39 41.53
CA ARG A 4 69.69 29.06 41.73
C ARG A 4 68.15 29.16 41.76
N VAL A 5 67.65 30.19 42.46
CA VAL A 5 66.21 30.45 42.53
C VAL A 5 65.64 30.85 41.15
N SER A 6 66.36 31.71 40.39
CA SER A 6 66.01 32.13 39.06
C SER A 6 65.98 30.88 38.08
N THR A 7 66.96 30.03 38.17
CA THR A 7 67.01 28.77 37.35
C THR A 7 65.88 27.86 37.66
N GLN A 8 65.49 27.68 38.92
CA GLN A 8 64.32 26.89 39.32
C GLN A 8 63.00 27.50 38.82
N GLN A 9 62.88 28.79 38.87
CA GLN A 9 61.73 29.50 38.33
C GLN A 9 61.58 29.33 36.80
N ILE A 10 62.66 29.39 36.03
CA ILE A 10 62.72 29.14 34.60
C ILE A 10 62.30 27.69 34.30
N GLN A 11 62.82 26.72 35.05
CA GLN A 11 62.44 25.33 34.90
C GLN A 11 60.95 25.10 35.14
N SER A 12 60.37 25.72 36.17
CA SER A 12 58.95 25.67 36.49
C SER A 12 58.10 26.24 35.36
N VAL A 13 58.49 27.36 34.79
CA VAL A 13 57.82 27.98 33.65
C VAL A 13 57.87 27.06 32.41
N ILE A 14 59.02 26.47 32.13
CA ILE A 14 59.19 25.52 31.00
C ILE A 14 58.29 24.28 31.17
N GLU A 15 58.21 23.73 32.37
CA GLU A 15 57.33 22.58 32.66
C GLU A 15 55.86 22.96 32.47
N THR A 16 55.45 24.12 32.94
CA THR A 16 54.09 24.66 32.76
C THR A 16 53.75 24.85 31.27
N LEU A 17 54.70 25.40 30.51
CA LEU A 17 54.52 25.59 29.04
C LEU A 17 54.43 24.26 28.33
N LYS A 18 55.28 23.30 28.67
CA LYS A 18 55.24 21.94 28.10
C LYS A 18 53.92 21.23 28.37
N LYS A 19 53.43 21.32 29.60
CA LYS A 19 52.14 20.74 30.00
C LYS A 19 51.01 21.40 29.24
N GLY A 20 50.99 22.73 29.10
CA GLY A 20 50.00 23.45 28.34
C GLY A 20 50.02 23.09 26.86
N ALA A 21 51.19 22.91 26.26
CA ALA A 21 51.35 22.49 24.89
C ALA A 21 50.80 21.05 24.66
N ASP A 22 51.12 20.14 25.59
CA ASP A 22 50.61 18.74 25.52
C ASP A 22 49.08 18.70 25.65
N GLU A 23 48.49 19.50 26.53
CA GLU A 23 47.04 19.64 26.66
C GLU A 23 46.39 20.20 25.39
N ALA A 24 47.01 21.21 24.78
CA ALA A 24 46.53 21.80 23.53
C ALA A 24 46.53 20.79 22.38
N VAL A 25 47.60 20.00 22.26
CA VAL A 25 47.67 18.88 21.27
C VAL A 25 46.59 17.87 21.52
N SER A 26 46.36 17.48 22.78
CA SER A 26 45.31 16.51 23.15
C SER A 26 43.93 17.00 22.79
N ILE A 27 43.63 18.29 23.08
CA ILE A 27 42.36 18.95 22.72
C ILE A 27 42.19 18.96 21.20
N ALA A 28 43.25 19.33 20.46
CA ALA A 28 43.21 19.36 19.00
C ALA A 28 42.91 17.96 18.40
N ARG A 29 43.50 16.90 18.96
CA ARG A 29 43.23 15.53 18.51
C ARG A 29 41.79 15.10 18.80
N LEU A 30 41.24 15.47 19.94
CA LEU A 30 39.81 15.25 20.24
C LEU A 30 38.91 15.98 19.28
N GLY A 31 39.22 17.22 18.94
CA GLY A 31 38.48 18.02 17.97
C GLY A 31 38.46 17.36 16.57
N ILE A 32 39.61 16.86 16.11
CA ILE A 32 39.70 16.11 14.83
C ILE A 32 38.84 14.86 14.86
N ARG A 33 38.89 14.11 15.94
CA ARG A 33 38.09 12.89 16.10
C ARG A 33 36.59 13.16 16.09
N GLU A 34 36.15 14.22 16.80
CA GLU A 34 34.75 14.65 16.82
C GLU A 34 34.30 15.11 15.44
N ALA A 35 35.19 15.82 14.71
CA ALA A 35 34.87 16.24 13.33
C ALA A 35 34.70 15.02 12.40
N ASP A 36 35.59 14.04 12.51
CA ASP A 36 35.48 12.79 11.72
C ASP A 36 34.20 12.03 12.05
N ASP A 37 33.83 11.91 13.33
CA ASP A 37 32.58 11.29 13.76
C ASP A 37 31.37 12.06 13.22
N GLY A 38 31.44 13.40 13.22
CA GLY A 38 30.41 14.25 12.65
C GLY A 38 30.23 14.03 11.13
N VAL A 39 31.32 13.94 10.40
CA VAL A 39 31.29 13.61 8.96
C VAL A 39 30.67 12.24 8.73
N GLN A 40 31.02 11.25 9.52
CA GLN A 40 30.46 9.91 9.43
C GLN A 40 28.94 9.90 9.66
N GLN A 41 28.46 10.64 10.66
CA GLN A 41 27.04 10.80 10.93
C GLN A 41 26.30 11.46 9.77
N VAL A 42 26.90 12.44 9.12
CA VAL A 42 26.31 13.08 7.93
C VAL A 42 26.19 12.08 6.77
N ILE A 43 27.20 11.26 6.55
CA ILE A 43 27.18 10.22 5.52
C ILE A 43 26.05 9.19 5.79
N GLU A 44 25.90 8.78 7.04
CA GLU A 44 24.82 7.86 7.45
C GLU A 44 23.44 8.51 7.26
N ALA A 45 23.29 9.77 7.61
CA ALA A 45 22.07 10.52 7.40
C ALA A 45 21.72 10.65 5.92
N GLN A 46 22.71 10.91 5.05
CA GLN A 46 22.52 10.93 3.61
C GLN A 46 22.04 9.56 3.06
N GLY A 47 22.64 8.49 3.56
CA GLY A 47 22.21 7.13 3.21
C GLY A 47 20.75 6.85 3.60
N ALA A 48 20.36 7.27 4.81
CA ALA A 48 18.98 7.14 5.27
C ALA A 48 18.00 7.98 4.43
N LEU A 49 18.36 9.20 4.07
CA LEU A 49 17.53 10.05 3.20
C LEU A 49 17.39 9.46 1.79
N GLN A 50 18.45 8.89 1.26
CA GLN A 50 18.39 8.19 -0.03
C GLN A 50 17.42 6.99 0.03
N GLY A 51 17.47 6.21 1.10
CA GLY A 51 16.52 5.10 1.32
C GLY A 51 15.06 5.58 1.41
N ILE A 52 14.83 6.69 2.07
CA ILE A 52 13.50 7.32 2.16
C ILE A 52 13.03 7.75 0.77
N ARG A 53 13.89 8.39 -0.02
CA ARG A 53 13.57 8.81 -1.39
C ARG A 53 13.14 7.62 -2.25
N GLU A 54 13.91 6.54 -2.22
CA GLU A 54 13.58 5.32 -2.94
C GLU A 54 12.24 4.71 -2.49
N ALA A 55 11.97 4.74 -1.19
CA ALA A 55 10.69 4.28 -0.66
C ALA A 55 9.52 5.15 -1.16
N VAL A 56 9.68 6.47 -1.18
CA VAL A 56 8.68 7.41 -1.72
C VAL A 56 8.41 7.15 -3.21
N GLU A 57 9.45 6.92 -4.00
CA GLU A 57 9.31 6.59 -5.42
C GLU A 57 8.52 5.28 -5.62
N ARG A 58 8.80 4.25 -4.80
CA ARG A 58 8.01 3.00 -4.82
C ARG A 58 6.55 3.23 -4.42
N ILE A 59 6.30 4.03 -3.40
CA ILE A 59 4.93 4.37 -2.96
C ILE A 59 4.19 5.10 -4.08
N SER A 60 4.84 6.04 -4.74
CA SER A 60 4.26 6.75 -5.89
C SER A 60 3.88 5.79 -7.01
N GLY A 61 4.76 4.86 -7.37
CA GLY A 61 4.47 3.82 -8.35
C GLY A 61 3.30 2.93 -7.96
N MET A 62 3.25 2.50 -6.69
CA MET A 62 2.12 1.71 -6.17
C MET A 62 0.81 2.50 -6.19
N SER A 63 0.86 3.78 -5.88
CA SER A 63 -0.33 4.66 -5.93
C SER A 63 -0.90 4.77 -7.33
N GLN A 64 -0.04 4.88 -8.34
CA GLN A 64 -0.47 4.88 -9.76
C GLN A 64 -1.11 3.54 -10.15
N GLN A 65 -0.53 2.42 -9.73
CA GLN A 65 -1.12 1.11 -9.96
C GLN A 65 -2.47 0.94 -9.27
N MET A 66 -2.60 1.44 -8.04
CA MET A 66 -3.87 1.44 -7.30
C MET A 66 -4.94 2.27 -8.01
N ALA A 67 -4.58 3.44 -8.55
CA ALA A 67 -5.50 4.27 -9.30
C ALA A 67 -6.00 3.54 -10.56
N ALA A 68 -5.11 2.92 -11.33
CA ALA A 68 -5.47 2.14 -12.50
C ALA A 68 -6.37 0.93 -12.14
N ALA A 69 -6.02 0.21 -11.07
CA ALA A 69 -6.83 -0.91 -10.58
C ALA A 69 -8.23 -0.46 -10.11
N SER A 70 -8.33 0.73 -9.49
CA SER A 70 -9.59 1.30 -9.05
C SER A 70 -10.49 1.66 -10.23
N GLU A 71 -9.94 2.22 -11.31
CA GLU A 71 -10.67 2.48 -12.55
C GLU A 71 -11.19 1.18 -13.18
N GLU A 72 -10.34 0.16 -13.25
CA GLU A 72 -10.76 -1.16 -13.75
C GLU A 72 -11.87 -1.76 -12.89
N GLN A 73 -11.76 -1.67 -11.56
CA GLN A 73 -12.82 -2.13 -10.66
C GLN A 73 -14.13 -1.36 -10.87
N ALA A 74 -14.08 -0.06 -11.15
CA ALA A 74 -15.28 0.72 -11.46
C ALA A 74 -15.96 0.22 -12.74
N HIS A 75 -15.21 -0.08 -13.79
CA HIS A 75 -15.75 -0.67 -15.02
C HIS A 75 -16.34 -2.06 -14.79
N VAL A 76 -15.67 -2.90 -14.01
CA VAL A 76 -16.21 -4.23 -13.64
C VAL A 76 -17.51 -4.09 -12.84
N ALA A 77 -17.58 -3.12 -11.92
CA ALA A 77 -18.79 -2.87 -11.15
C ALA A 77 -19.96 -2.43 -12.03
N GLU A 78 -19.73 -1.58 -13.03
CA GLU A 78 -20.73 -1.19 -14.03
C GLU A 78 -21.22 -2.39 -14.84
N ASP A 79 -20.30 -3.27 -15.27
CA ASP A 79 -20.65 -4.47 -16.00
C ASP A 79 -21.49 -5.43 -15.15
N ILE A 80 -21.14 -5.60 -13.87
CA ILE A 80 -21.93 -6.39 -12.92
C ILE A 80 -23.31 -5.81 -12.75
N ALA A 81 -23.45 -4.50 -12.59
CA ALA A 81 -24.76 -3.85 -12.48
C ALA A 81 -25.61 -4.10 -13.73
N ARG A 82 -25.02 -4.02 -14.92
CA ARG A 82 -25.69 -4.32 -16.18
C ARG A 82 -26.13 -5.79 -16.25
N GLN A 83 -25.28 -6.71 -15.81
CA GLN A 83 -25.62 -8.13 -15.75
C GLN A 83 -26.76 -8.41 -14.75
N ILE A 84 -26.78 -7.73 -13.60
CA ILE A 84 -27.88 -7.85 -12.64
C ILE A 84 -29.20 -7.44 -13.26
N ASN A 85 -29.23 -6.33 -14.01
CA ASN A 85 -30.42 -5.90 -14.72
C ASN A 85 -30.88 -6.91 -15.78
N ASN A 86 -29.93 -7.51 -16.52
CA ASN A 86 -30.22 -8.54 -17.51
C ASN A 86 -30.78 -9.81 -16.86
N VAL A 87 -30.27 -10.18 -15.70
CA VAL A 87 -30.78 -11.32 -14.93
C VAL A 87 -32.19 -11.04 -14.44
N ALA A 88 -32.47 -9.84 -13.92
CA ALA A 88 -33.79 -9.43 -13.48
C ALA A 88 -34.81 -9.50 -14.64
N GLU A 89 -34.46 -8.99 -15.81
CA GLU A 89 -35.30 -9.11 -17.02
C GLU A 89 -35.54 -10.56 -17.43
N THR A 90 -34.52 -11.40 -17.33
CA THR A 90 -34.62 -12.83 -17.62
C THR A 90 -35.52 -13.54 -16.61
N VAL A 91 -35.47 -13.19 -15.34
CA VAL A 91 -36.35 -13.71 -14.30
C VAL A 91 -37.81 -13.37 -14.60
N ASP A 92 -38.09 -12.11 -14.95
CA ASP A 92 -39.45 -11.65 -15.30
C ASP A 92 -39.99 -12.41 -16.50
N ARG A 93 -39.21 -12.53 -17.55
CA ARG A 93 -39.57 -13.28 -18.76
C ARG A 93 -39.80 -14.78 -18.48
N THR A 94 -39.00 -15.35 -17.58
CA THR A 94 -39.18 -16.74 -17.14
C THR A 94 -40.49 -16.90 -16.38
N ALA A 95 -40.87 -15.98 -15.54
CA ALA A 95 -42.15 -15.96 -14.84
C ALA A 95 -43.34 -15.88 -15.83
N GLU A 96 -43.25 -14.97 -16.83
CA GLU A 96 -44.28 -14.88 -17.89
C GLU A 96 -44.38 -16.17 -18.67
N ASN A 97 -43.27 -16.80 -19.04
CA ASN A 97 -43.24 -18.07 -19.75
C ASN A 97 -43.88 -19.21 -18.92
N ALA A 98 -43.59 -19.22 -17.61
CA ALA A 98 -44.19 -20.19 -16.69
C ALA A 98 -45.72 -20.04 -16.62
N ASN A 99 -46.20 -18.77 -16.51
CA ASN A 99 -47.62 -18.48 -16.50
C ASN A 99 -48.32 -18.89 -17.84
N ALA A 100 -47.66 -18.60 -18.97
CA ALA A 100 -48.16 -19.02 -20.28
C ALA A 100 -48.17 -20.56 -20.40
N ALA A 101 -47.21 -21.26 -19.87
CA ALA A 101 -47.17 -22.72 -19.85
C ALA A 101 -48.33 -23.32 -19.02
N VAL A 102 -48.63 -22.71 -17.89
CA VAL A 102 -49.78 -23.12 -17.05
C VAL A 102 -51.09 -22.93 -17.81
N ALA A 103 -51.26 -21.77 -18.46
CA ALA A 103 -52.45 -21.48 -19.26
C ALA A 103 -52.64 -22.48 -20.41
N ARG A 104 -51.58 -22.82 -21.13
CA ARG A 104 -51.60 -23.86 -22.18
C ARG A 104 -51.89 -25.25 -21.64
N GLY A 105 -51.37 -25.58 -20.47
CA GLY A 105 -51.69 -26.85 -19.78
C GLY A 105 -53.16 -26.94 -19.45
N ASN A 106 -53.79 -25.89 -18.99
CA ASN A 106 -55.22 -25.81 -18.71
C ASN A 106 -56.08 -25.97 -20.00
N GLU A 107 -55.66 -25.34 -21.10
CA GLU A 107 -56.31 -25.49 -22.41
C GLU A 107 -56.21 -26.94 -22.90
N LEU A 108 -55.06 -27.57 -22.78
CA LEU A 108 -54.85 -28.98 -23.13
C LEU A 108 -55.75 -29.90 -22.30
N GLU A 109 -55.87 -29.65 -21.01
CA GLU A 109 -56.78 -30.42 -20.16
C GLU A 109 -58.21 -30.29 -20.58
N THR A 110 -58.69 -29.09 -20.93
CA THR A 110 -60.04 -28.83 -21.44
C THR A 110 -60.25 -29.54 -22.75
N THR A 111 -59.31 -29.46 -23.69
CA THR A 111 -59.40 -30.15 -24.99
C THR A 111 -59.41 -31.66 -24.82
N SER A 112 -58.57 -32.19 -23.91
CA SER A 112 -58.54 -33.62 -23.60
C SER A 112 -59.88 -34.15 -23.05
N ARG A 113 -60.47 -33.38 -22.14
CA ARG A 113 -61.83 -33.70 -21.63
C ARG A 113 -62.87 -33.70 -22.73
N GLY A 114 -62.83 -32.70 -23.63
CA GLY A 114 -63.71 -32.62 -24.79
C GLY A 114 -63.59 -33.81 -25.73
N LEU A 115 -62.35 -34.18 -26.03
CA LEU A 115 -62.04 -35.37 -26.80
C LEU A 115 -62.58 -36.66 -26.16
N ARG A 116 -62.36 -36.79 -24.86
CA ARG A 116 -62.87 -37.97 -24.12
C ARG A 116 -64.35 -38.03 -24.14
N ALA A 117 -65.10 -36.95 -23.96
CA ALA A 117 -66.54 -36.94 -24.08
C ALA A 117 -67.04 -37.28 -25.50
N LEU A 118 -66.31 -36.80 -26.52
CA LEU A 118 -66.62 -37.12 -27.91
C LEU A 118 -66.43 -38.61 -28.18
N VAL A 119 -65.38 -39.25 -27.72
CA VAL A 119 -65.12 -40.67 -27.85
C VAL A 119 -66.21 -41.53 -27.14
N GLU A 120 -66.59 -41.08 -25.94
CA GLU A 120 -67.69 -41.77 -25.22
C GLU A 120 -69.00 -41.67 -25.94
N ARG A 121 -69.33 -40.57 -26.58
CA ARG A 121 -70.53 -40.41 -27.43
C ARG A 121 -70.48 -41.33 -28.63
N PHE A 122 -69.30 -41.52 -29.22
CA PHE A 122 -69.13 -42.38 -30.41
C PHE A 122 -69.24 -43.86 -30.11
N ASN A 123 -68.93 -44.31 -28.89
CA ASN A 123 -69.01 -45.71 -28.44
C ASN A 123 -70.43 -46.12 -27.93
N ARG A 124 -71.32 -45.19 -27.90
CA ARG A 124 -72.74 -45.45 -27.67
C ARG A 124 -73.40 -45.65 -29.03
#